data_1fab20aa93b328c0dd9aa6117908cf6a
#
_entry.id   1fab20aa93b328c0dd9aa6117908cf6a
#
_cell.length_a   1.000
_cell.length_b   1.000
_cell.length_c   1.000
_cell.angle_alpha   90.00
_cell.angle_beta   90.00
_cell.angle_gamma   90.00
#
_symmetry.space_group_name_H-M   'P 1'
#
loop_
_entity.id
_entity.type
_entity.pdbx_description
1 polymer ?
#
loop_
_entity_poly.entity_id
_entity_poly.type
_entity_poly.pdbx_seq_one_letter_code
_entity_poly.pdbx_strand_id
1 'polypeptide(L)'
;MYIQTPRMIIRDFTPEDAADLHDIFGDDETMKYCEPAYDFEKTKKFLTSFCIDRKGAVAAVHKESGKMMGYILFNKLDEGIYEMGWIYNRSFWRQGYAYESCKAVIDYAFAEL
;
A
#
# COMPACT_ATOMS: atom_id res chain seq x y z
N MET A 1 -9.80 7.23 -1.80
CA MET A 1 -10.22 5.89 -2.29
C MET A 1 -10.66 5.03 -1.11
N TYR A 2 -11.79 4.37 -1.23
CA TYR A 2 -12.25 3.42 -0.22
C TYR A 2 -12.92 2.24 -0.92
N ILE A 3 -12.33 1.05 -0.78
CA ILE A 3 -12.82 -0.16 -1.43
C ILE A 3 -12.89 -1.28 -0.41
N GLN A 4 -13.94 -2.07 -0.43
CA GLN A 4 -14.01 -3.30 0.37
C GLN A 4 -14.01 -4.50 -0.55
N THR A 5 -13.17 -5.48 -0.20
CA THR A 5 -13.15 -6.80 -0.84
C THR A 5 -13.54 -7.84 0.21
N PRO A 6 -13.69 -9.12 -0.15
CA PRO A 6 -14.02 -10.14 0.84
C PRO A 6 -13.08 -10.18 2.05
N ARG A 7 -11.78 -9.92 1.86
CA ARG A 7 -10.79 -10.09 2.92
C ARG A 7 -10.10 -8.82 3.37
N MET A 8 -10.30 -7.68 2.69
CA MET A 8 -9.56 -6.46 3.01
C MET A 8 -10.36 -5.18 2.78
N ILE A 9 -9.84 -4.11 3.36
CA ILE A 9 -10.28 -2.75 3.11
C ILE A 9 -9.11 -1.99 2.50
N ILE A 10 -9.34 -1.33 1.38
CA ILE A 10 -8.33 -0.48 0.73
C ILE A 10 -8.76 0.96 0.99
N ARG A 11 -7.88 1.74 1.60
CA ARG A 11 -8.17 3.12 2.02
C ARG A 11 -6.95 4.01 1.90
N ASP A 12 -7.16 5.31 2.04
CA ASP A 12 -6.06 6.25 2.11
C ASP A 12 -5.21 5.99 3.34
N PHE A 13 -3.91 6.28 3.25
CA PHE A 13 -3.01 6.20 4.39
C PHE A 13 -3.31 7.30 5.41
N THR A 14 -3.03 7.02 6.67
CA THR A 14 -3.13 7.98 7.77
C THR A 14 -1.81 7.97 8.56
N PRO A 15 -1.53 9.00 9.39
CA PRO A 15 -0.31 9.01 10.20
C PRO A 15 -0.17 7.81 11.14
N GLU A 16 -1.27 7.20 11.54
CA GLU A 16 -1.28 6.04 12.43
C GLU A 16 -0.74 4.78 11.75
N ASP A 17 -0.57 4.80 10.44
CA ASP A 17 -0.05 3.65 9.68
C ASP A 17 1.47 3.51 9.76
N ALA A 18 2.18 4.43 10.40
CA ALA A 18 3.65 4.45 10.38
C ALA A 18 4.28 3.14 10.86
N ALA A 19 3.82 2.59 11.97
CA ALA A 19 4.39 1.36 12.52
C ALA A 19 4.18 0.17 11.58
N ASP A 20 2.97 -0.02 11.07
CA ASP A 20 2.67 -1.11 10.14
C ASP A 20 3.43 -0.94 8.81
N LEU A 21 3.56 0.30 8.34
CA LEU A 21 4.32 0.56 7.11
C LEU A 21 5.81 0.27 7.32
N HIS A 22 6.35 0.57 8.49
CA HIS A 22 7.73 0.25 8.81
C HIS A 22 7.96 -1.27 8.92
N ASP A 23 6.96 -2.03 9.34
CA ASP A 23 7.04 -3.49 9.32
C ASP A 23 7.26 -4.02 7.89
N ILE A 24 6.80 -3.28 6.89
CA ILE A 24 7.01 -3.62 5.49
C ILE A 24 8.34 -3.07 4.99
N PHE A 25 8.53 -1.75 5.06
CA PHE A 25 9.69 -1.07 4.47
C PHE A 25 10.97 -1.26 5.28
N GLY A 26 10.86 -1.60 6.54
CA GLY A 26 12.00 -1.90 7.40
C GLY A 26 12.45 -3.36 7.36
N ASP A 27 11.78 -4.21 6.61
CA ASP A 27 12.13 -5.62 6.50
C ASP A 27 13.06 -5.85 5.33
N ASP A 28 14.30 -6.28 5.60
CA ASP A 28 15.32 -6.50 4.57
C ASP A 28 14.88 -7.48 3.50
N GLU A 29 14.21 -8.57 3.89
CA GLU A 29 13.75 -9.57 2.93
C GLU A 29 12.69 -9.03 2.00
N THR A 30 11.75 -8.25 2.52
CA THR A 30 10.70 -7.62 1.74
C THR A 30 11.27 -6.61 0.74
N MET A 31 12.27 -5.84 1.16
CA MET A 31 12.85 -4.77 0.36
C MET A 31 14.02 -5.21 -0.52
N LYS A 32 14.35 -6.48 -0.49
CA LYS A 32 15.54 -7.05 -1.13
C LYS A 32 15.77 -6.64 -2.59
N TYR A 33 14.71 -6.54 -3.37
CA TYR A 33 14.80 -6.20 -4.79
C TYR A 33 14.29 -4.81 -5.12
N CYS A 34 14.03 -3.99 -4.11
CA CYS A 34 13.54 -2.62 -4.30
C CYS A 34 14.64 -1.63 -4.01
N GLU A 35 14.86 -1.33 -2.74
CA GLU A 35 15.90 -0.45 -2.26
C GLU A 35 16.25 -0.86 -0.83
N PRO A 36 17.34 -0.34 -0.25
CA PRO A 36 17.69 -0.68 1.13
C PRO A 36 16.52 -0.44 2.08
N ALA A 37 16.37 -1.31 3.07
CA ALA A 37 15.30 -1.17 4.06
C ALA A 37 15.33 0.21 4.72
N TYR A 38 14.14 0.74 5.00
CA TYR A 38 13.99 2.06 5.62
C TYR A 38 14.07 1.95 7.13
N ASP A 39 14.71 2.93 7.78
CA ASP A 39 14.53 3.11 9.22
C ASP A 39 13.14 3.73 9.48
N PHE A 40 12.78 3.88 10.76
CA PHE A 40 11.46 4.38 11.12
C PHE A 40 11.26 5.84 10.69
N GLU A 41 12.28 6.68 10.85
CA GLU A 41 12.17 8.09 10.46
C GLU A 41 11.99 8.26 8.96
N LYS A 42 12.72 7.48 8.15
CA LYS A 42 12.55 7.51 6.70
C LYS A 42 11.17 7.04 6.30
N THR A 43 10.65 5.99 6.96
CA THR A 43 9.30 5.50 6.74
C THR A 43 8.26 6.57 7.03
N LYS A 44 8.39 7.28 8.14
CA LYS A 44 7.46 8.35 8.52
C LYS A 44 7.48 9.49 7.50
N LYS A 45 8.67 9.89 7.04
CA LYS A 45 8.79 10.95 6.04
C LYS A 45 8.13 10.53 4.71
N PHE A 46 8.36 9.31 4.28
CA PHE A 46 7.75 8.80 3.06
C PHE A 46 6.23 8.71 3.20
N LEU A 47 5.75 8.22 4.34
CA LEU A 47 4.32 8.15 4.62
C LEU A 47 3.67 9.53 4.50
N THR A 48 4.25 10.54 5.13
CA THR A 48 3.68 11.89 5.14
C THR A 48 3.74 12.54 3.76
N SER A 49 4.92 12.54 3.13
CA SER A 49 5.11 13.30 1.89
C SER A 49 4.50 12.61 0.67
N PHE A 50 4.72 11.30 0.51
CA PHE A 50 4.28 10.61 -0.69
C PHE A 50 2.89 9.98 -0.53
N CYS A 51 2.66 9.26 0.56
CA CYS A 51 1.41 8.51 0.71
C CYS A 51 0.25 9.43 1.08
N ILE A 52 0.47 10.36 2.01
CA ILE A 52 -0.60 11.22 2.52
C ILE A 52 -0.72 12.51 1.71
N ASP A 53 0.33 13.32 1.68
CA ASP A 53 0.27 14.64 1.03
C ASP A 53 0.07 14.54 -0.48
N ARG A 54 0.87 13.71 -1.14
CA ARG A 54 0.76 13.49 -2.58
C ARG A 54 -0.36 12.54 -2.97
N LYS A 55 -0.82 11.71 -2.02
CA LYS A 55 -1.79 10.64 -2.28
C LYS A 55 -1.29 9.66 -3.34
N GLY A 56 0.01 9.35 -3.28
CA GLY A 56 0.65 8.47 -4.28
C GLY A 56 0.44 6.99 -4.04
N ALA A 57 -0.13 6.61 -2.89
CA ALA A 57 -0.34 5.21 -2.55
C ALA A 57 -1.56 5.06 -1.64
N VAL A 58 -2.09 3.85 -1.58
CA VAL A 58 -3.20 3.49 -0.70
C VAL A 58 -2.83 2.29 0.15
N ALA A 59 -3.52 2.13 1.27
CA ALA A 59 -3.25 1.09 2.25
C ALA A 59 -4.22 -0.08 2.08
N ALA A 60 -3.69 -1.30 2.15
CA ALA A 60 -4.51 -2.51 2.20
C ALA A 60 -4.56 -3.01 3.65
N VAL A 61 -5.76 -3.08 4.21
CA VAL A 61 -5.98 -3.47 5.60
C VAL A 61 -6.64 -4.84 5.66
N HIS A 62 -6.04 -5.75 6.42
CA HIS A 62 -6.58 -7.10 6.63
C HIS A 62 -7.82 -7.02 7.52
N LYS A 63 -8.99 -7.40 7.00
CA LYS A 63 -10.26 -7.23 7.74
C LYS A 63 -10.27 -7.94 9.08
N GLU A 64 -9.81 -9.19 9.11
CA GLU A 64 -9.89 -10.00 10.30
C GLU A 64 -9.05 -9.47 11.45
N SER A 65 -7.82 -9.04 11.18
CA SER A 65 -6.90 -8.57 12.22
C SER A 65 -6.87 -7.06 12.40
N GLY A 66 -7.33 -6.31 11.39
CA GLY A 66 -7.22 -4.86 11.39
C GLY A 66 -5.82 -4.35 11.07
N LYS A 67 -4.87 -5.24 10.77
CA LYS A 67 -3.50 -4.83 10.46
C LYS A 67 -3.41 -4.26 9.04
N MET A 68 -2.72 -3.12 8.89
CA MET A 68 -2.37 -2.61 7.57
C MET A 68 -1.24 -3.49 7.04
N MET A 69 -1.54 -4.33 6.07
CA MET A 69 -0.66 -5.39 5.59
C MET A 69 -0.01 -5.12 4.25
N GLY A 70 -0.45 -4.10 3.54
CA GLY A 70 0.04 -3.85 2.19
C GLY A 70 0.08 -2.38 1.81
N TYR A 71 1.11 -2.05 1.03
CA TYR A 71 1.30 -0.75 0.40
C TYR A 71 1.00 -0.93 -1.08
N ILE A 72 0.07 -0.13 -1.60
CA ILE A 72 -0.29 -0.18 -3.02
C ILE A 72 0.05 1.17 -3.63
N LEU A 73 1.07 1.19 -4.47
CA LEU A 73 1.42 2.36 -5.25
C LEU A 73 0.32 2.62 -6.27
N PHE A 74 -0.25 3.79 -6.25
CA PHE A 74 -1.25 4.21 -7.23
C PHE A 74 -1.10 5.70 -7.44
N ASN A 75 -0.10 6.07 -8.23
CA ASN A 75 0.36 7.44 -8.35
C ASN A 75 0.03 8.01 -9.72
N LYS A 76 -0.70 9.12 -9.73
CA LYS A 76 -1.04 9.80 -10.97
C LYS A 76 0.18 10.52 -11.52
N LEU A 77 0.62 10.15 -12.72
CA LEU A 77 1.75 10.77 -13.41
C LEU A 77 1.29 11.88 -14.35
N ASP A 78 0.15 11.69 -15.01
CA ASP A 78 -0.45 12.64 -15.95
C ASP A 78 -1.92 12.25 -16.12
N GLU A 79 -2.69 13.03 -16.88
CA GLU A 79 -4.09 12.70 -17.15
C GLU A 79 -4.21 11.31 -17.78
N GLY A 80 -4.95 10.44 -17.12
CA GLY A 80 -5.16 9.09 -17.58
C GLY A 80 -3.98 8.14 -17.43
N ILE A 81 -2.86 8.62 -16.86
CA ILE A 81 -1.65 7.81 -16.71
C ILE A 81 -1.32 7.64 -15.23
N TYR A 82 -1.33 6.40 -14.77
CA TYR A 82 -1.04 6.06 -13.37
C TYR A 82 0.06 5.01 -13.31
N GLU A 83 0.98 5.16 -12.35
CA GLU A 83 1.89 4.05 -12.04
C GLU A 83 1.29 3.23 -10.91
N MET A 84 1.45 1.92 -10.97
CA MET A 84 0.88 1.01 -10.01
C MET A 84 1.89 -0.06 -9.61
N GLY A 85 1.88 -0.42 -8.34
CA GLY A 85 2.72 -1.47 -7.81
C GLY A 85 2.22 -1.85 -6.43
N TRP A 86 2.90 -2.79 -5.79
CA TRP A 86 2.50 -3.22 -4.45
C TRP A 86 3.68 -3.82 -3.72
N ILE A 87 3.69 -3.64 -2.38
CA ILE A 87 4.62 -4.29 -1.48
C ILE A 87 3.81 -4.74 -0.26
N TYR A 88 3.82 -6.04 0.01
CA TYR A 88 3.05 -6.60 1.13
C TYR A 88 3.96 -7.04 2.26
N ASN A 89 3.45 -6.94 3.49
CA ASN A 89 4.08 -7.50 4.67
C ASN A 89 4.32 -8.99 4.44
N ARG A 90 5.54 -9.45 4.72
CA ARG A 90 5.97 -10.81 4.43
C ARG A 90 5.06 -11.88 5.06
N SER A 91 4.49 -11.58 6.21
CA SER A 91 3.57 -12.51 6.89
C SER A 91 2.29 -12.79 6.10
N PHE A 92 1.99 -11.96 5.11
CA PHE A 92 0.78 -12.08 4.29
C PHE A 92 1.05 -12.56 2.86
N TRP A 93 2.28 -12.90 2.54
CA TRP A 93 2.63 -13.37 1.20
C TRP A 93 1.98 -14.72 0.87
N ARG A 94 1.82 -15.00 -0.42
CA ARG A 94 1.36 -16.29 -0.97
C ARG A 94 -0.06 -16.67 -0.56
N GLN A 95 -0.88 -15.68 -0.28
CA GLN A 95 -2.28 -15.89 0.12
C GLN A 95 -3.26 -15.23 -0.85
N GLY A 96 -2.75 -14.66 -1.96
CA GLY A 96 -3.58 -14.04 -2.98
C GLY A 96 -4.00 -12.60 -2.69
N TYR A 97 -3.51 -11.98 -1.63
CA TYR A 97 -3.91 -10.61 -1.28
C TYR A 97 -3.48 -9.58 -2.31
N ALA A 98 -2.26 -9.72 -2.87
CA ALA A 98 -1.78 -8.79 -3.88
C ALA A 98 -2.69 -8.82 -5.12
N TYR A 99 -3.07 -10.00 -5.59
CA TYR A 99 -3.97 -10.14 -6.71
C TYR A 99 -5.34 -9.55 -6.41
N GLU A 100 -5.90 -9.87 -5.25
CA GLU A 100 -7.22 -9.39 -4.85
C GLU A 100 -7.27 -7.86 -4.80
N SER A 101 -6.25 -7.23 -4.20
CA SER A 101 -6.18 -5.78 -4.08
C SER A 101 -5.94 -5.10 -5.42
N CYS A 102 -5.03 -5.64 -6.24
CA CYS A 102 -4.73 -5.04 -7.53
C CYS A 102 -5.94 -5.09 -8.46
N LYS A 103 -6.65 -6.22 -8.47
CA LYS A 103 -7.88 -6.33 -9.25
C LYS A 103 -8.91 -5.30 -8.80
N ALA A 104 -9.09 -5.14 -7.49
CA ALA A 104 -10.06 -4.19 -6.93
C ALA A 104 -9.70 -2.74 -7.29
N VAL A 105 -8.41 -2.37 -7.21
CA VAL A 105 -7.94 -1.02 -7.55
C VAL A 105 -8.10 -0.76 -9.05
N ILE A 106 -7.77 -1.73 -9.90
CA ILE A 106 -7.92 -1.60 -11.35
C ILE A 106 -9.40 -1.42 -11.71
N ASP A 107 -10.28 -2.24 -11.15
CA ASP A 107 -11.71 -2.12 -11.39
C ASP A 107 -12.24 -0.74 -10.94
N TYR A 108 -11.78 -0.26 -9.80
CA TYR A 108 -12.13 1.07 -9.31
C TYR A 108 -11.65 2.15 -10.29
N ALA A 109 -10.43 2.04 -10.78
CA ALA A 109 -9.86 3.03 -11.70
C ALA A 109 -10.68 3.13 -12.98
N PHE A 110 -11.09 1.99 -13.56
CA PHE A 110 -11.89 1.98 -14.77
C PHE A 110 -13.32 2.48 -14.54
N ALA A 111 -13.86 2.33 -13.33
CA ALA A 111 -15.21 2.77 -13.03
C ALA A 111 -15.29 4.25 -12.66
N GLU A 112 -14.27 4.78 -11.95
CA GLU A 112 -14.32 6.10 -11.31
C GLU A 112 -13.36 7.13 -11.91
N LEU A 113 -12.37 6.69 -12.62
CA LEU A 113 -11.35 7.55 -13.21
C LEU A 113 -11.29 7.38 -14.72
#